data_cacd018dc806dfb15b8103bf8accfb57
#
_entry.id   cacd018dc806dfb15b8103bf8accfb57
#
_cell.length_a   1.000
_cell.length_b   1.000
_cell.length_c   1.000
_cell.angle_alpha   90.00
_cell.angle_beta   90.00
_cell.angle_gamma   90.00
#
_symmetry.space_group_name_H-M   'P 1'
#
loop_
_entity.id
_entity.type
_entity.pdbx_description
1 polymer ?
#
loop_
_entity_poly.entity_id
_entity_poly.type
_entity_poly.pdbx_seq_one_letter_code
_entity_poly.pdbx_strand_id
1 'polypeptide(L)'
;MMIDPKTYSESIRNESLLELKKERNRLIKEIREYDNAMYDDNIFMSGNPDPETICLNNHLYLAEVCRLIGERLSHGDFNDEF
;
A
#
# COMPACT_ATOMS: atom_id res chain seq x y z
N MET A 1 -14.94 -1.91 -4.33
CA MET A 1 -14.96 -1.84 -2.88
C MET A 1 -13.65 -2.30 -2.30
N MET A 2 -13.14 -1.58 -1.33
CA MET A 2 -11.85 -1.92 -0.75
C MET A 2 -12.01 -2.84 0.43
N ILE A 3 -11.10 -3.80 0.57
CA ILE A 3 -11.14 -4.71 1.70
C ILE A 3 -10.46 -4.05 2.89
N ASP A 4 -10.71 -4.56 4.07
CA ASP A 4 -10.09 -3.98 5.24
C ASP A 4 -8.60 -4.34 5.31
N PRO A 5 -7.81 -3.59 6.07
CA PRO A 5 -6.36 -3.82 6.09
C PRO A 5 -5.97 -5.22 6.55
N LYS A 6 -6.72 -5.79 7.48
CA LYS A 6 -6.38 -7.13 7.97
C LYS A 6 -6.58 -8.17 6.88
N THR A 7 -7.70 -8.10 6.16
CA THR A 7 -7.96 -9.03 5.07
C THR A 7 -6.93 -8.85 3.96
N TYR A 8 -6.57 -7.60 3.67
CA TYR A 8 -5.54 -7.32 2.69
C TYR A 8 -4.21 -7.96 3.10
N SER A 9 -3.83 -7.78 4.36
CA SER A 9 -2.59 -8.35 4.86
C SER A 9 -2.58 -9.87 4.71
N GLU A 10 -3.70 -10.51 5.03
CA GLU A 10 -3.79 -11.95 4.91
C GLU A 10 -3.68 -12.40 3.46
N SER A 11 -4.17 -11.60 2.53
CA SER A 11 -4.15 -11.99 1.13
C SER A 11 -2.75 -11.95 0.53
N ILE A 12 -1.83 -11.16 1.14
CA ILE A 12 -0.48 -11.03 0.58
C ILE A 12 0.59 -11.61 1.48
N ARG A 13 0.22 -12.16 2.62
CA ARG A 13 1.25 -12.59 3.60
C ARG A 13 2.15 -13.69 3.08
N ASN A 14 1.70 -14.45 2.10
CA ASN A 14 2.51 -15.53 1.55
C ASN A 14 3.27 -15.13 0.29
N GLU A 15 3.19 -13.86 -0.09
CA GLU A 15 3.92 -13.41 -1.27
C GLU A 15 5.42 -13.36 -0.98
N SER A 16 6.22 -13.45 -2.03
CA SER A 16 7.65 -13.36 -1.85
C SER A 16 8.05 -11.97 -1.42
N LEU A 17 9.25 -11.83 -0.86
CA LEU A 17 9.75 -10.52 -0.45
C LEU A 17 9.77 -9.55 -1.63
N LEU A 18 10.16 -10.05 -2.80
CA LEU A 18 10.17 -9.20 -3.99
C LEU A 18 8.76 -8.70 -4.32
N GLU A 19 7.76 -9.56 -4.24
CA GLU A 19 6.39 -9.14 -4.51
C GLU A 19 5.88 -8.16 -3.47
N LEU A 20 6.26 -8.35 -2.22
CA LEU A 20 5.89 -7.40 -1.18
C LEU A 20 6.51 -6.03 -1.44
N LYS A 21 7.76 -6.00 -1.90
CA LYS A 21 8.40 -4.74 -2.22
C LYS A 21 7.73 -4.06 -3.42
N LYS A 22 7.29 -4.84 -4.40
CA LYS A 22 6.57 -4.28 -5.55
C LYS A 22 5.25 -3.69 -5.10
N GLU A 23 4.56 -4.36 -4.21
CA GLU A 23 3.28 -3.86 -3.70
C GLU A 23 3.48 -2.59 -2.90
N ARG A 24 4.53 -2.53 -2.09
CA ARG A 24 4.87 -1.32 -1.36
C ARG A 24 5.07 -0.14 -2.32
N ASN A 25 5.83 -0.38 -3.39
CA ASN A 25 6.12 0.69 -4.33
C ASN A 25 4.86 1.14 -5.08
N ARG A 26 3.98 0.20 -5.39
CA ARG A 26 2.70 0.56 -6.03
C ARG A 26 1.86 1.45 -5.12
N LEU A 27 1.78 1.09 -3.85
CA LEU A 27 0.98 1.87 -2.90
C LEU A 27 1.57 3.27 -2.70
N ILE A 28 2.90 3.36 -2.62
CA ILE A 28 3.55 4.64 -2.48
C ILE A 28 3.24 5.52 -3.69
N LYS A 29 3.25 4.93 -4.88
CA LYS A 29 2.95 5.68 -6.09
C LYS A 29 1.52 6.20 -6.07
N GLU A 30 0.57 5.38 -5.67
CA GLU A 30 -0.82 5.81 -5.63
C GLU A 30 -1.06 6.91 -4.60
N ILE A 31 -0.41 6.79 -3.45
CA ILE A 31 -0.53 7.82 -2.43
C ILE A 31 0.05 9.13 -2.93
N ARG A 32 1.19 9.07 -3.60
CA ARG A 32 1.82 10.25 -4.14
C ARG A 32 0.97 10.92 -5.21
N GLU A 33 0.33 10.11 -6.04
CA GLU A 33 -0.55 10.64 -7.08
C GLU A 33 -1.74 11.36 -6.46
N TYR A 34 -2.27 10.82 -5.39
CA TYR A 34 -3.36 11.49 -4.69
C TYR A 34 -2.89 12.82 -4.10
N ASP A 35 -1.73 12.82 -3.46
CA ASP A 35 -1.19 14.04 -2.86
C ASP A 35 -0.99 15.11 -3.92
N ASN A 36 -0.47 14.73 -5.09
CA ASN A 36 -0.28 15.67 -6.17
C ASN A 36 -1.60 16.21 -6.67
N ALA A 37 -2.61 15.35 -6.74
CA ALA A 37 -3.93 15.78 -7.20
C ALA A 37 -4.58 16.76 -6.25
N MET A 38 -4.27 16.67 -4.97
CA MET A 38 -4.84 17.59 -3.99
C MET A 38 -4.41 19.03 -4.21
N TYR A 39 -3.30 19.23 -4.90
CA TYR A 39 -2.88 20.58 -5.20
C TYR A 39 -3.53 21.12 -6.48
N ASP A 40 -4.32 20.31 -7.14
CA ASP A 40 -4.98 20.73 -8.36
C ASP A 40 -6.46 20.82 -8.06
N ASP A 41 -6.97 22.01 -7.97
CA ASP A 41 -8.36 22.23 -7.62
C ASP A 41 -9.35 21.61 -8.56
N ASN A 42 -8.89 21.18 -9.71
CA ASN A 42 -9.81 20.60 -10.65
C ASN A 42 -10.13 19.16 -10.36
N ILE A 43 -9.43 18.61 -9.40
CA ILE A 43 -9.63 17.25 -9.19
C ILE A 43 -10.68 17.01 -8.19
N PHE A 44 -11.64 16.64 -8.41
CA PHE A 44 -12.50 16.32 -7.48
C PHE A 44 -13.33 15.40 -7.46
N MET A 45 -13.58 14.89 -6.84
CA MET A 45 -13.56 14.25 -5.91
C MET A 45 -14.83 13.77 -5.56
N SER A 46 -15.60 13.24 -6.33
CA SER A 46 -16.78 12.61 -5.91
C SER A 46 -16.65 11.20 -6.39
N GLY A 47 -17.28 10.34 -5.81
CA GLY A 47 -17.15 8.94 -6.16
C GLY A 47 -17.34 8.10 -4.94
N ASN A 48 -17.50 6.83 -5.11
CA ASN A 48 -17.76 5.96 -4.01
C ASN A 48 -16.96 4.68 -4.16
N PRO A 49 -15.95 4.46 -3.35
CA PRO A 49 -15.56 5.33 -2.25
C PRO A 49 -14.89 6.59 -2.78
N ASP A 50 -14.88 7.63 -1.98
CA ASP A 50 -14.29 8.86 -2.44
C ASP A 50 -12.76 8.75 -2.43
N PRO A 51 -12.08 9.66 -3.14
CA PRO A 51 -10.61 9.57 -3.23
C PRO A 51 -9.92 9.65 -1.88
N GLU A 52 -10.49 10.41 -0.94
CA GLU A 52 -9.87 10.51 0.39
C GLU A 52 -9.91 9.17 1.11
N THR A 53 -11.03 8.45 1.01
CA THR A 53 -11.15 7.14 1.61
C THR A 53 -10.19 6.15 0.97
N ILE A 54 -10.05 6.22 -0.35
CA ILE A 54 -9.12 5.34 -1.05
C ILE A 54 -7.69 5.61 -0.58
N CYS A 55 -7.33 6.90 -0.43
CA CYS A 55 -5.99 7.25 0.02
C CYS A 55 -5.74 6.75 1.44
N LEU A 56 -6.73 6.91 2.32
CA LEU A 56 -6.59 6.41 3.68
C LEU A 56 -6.35 4.91 3.69
N ASN A 57 -7.14 4.18 2.91
CA ASN A 57 -6.96 2.73 2.88
C ASN A 57 -5.60 2.36 2.30
N ASN A 58 -5.11 3.11 1.32
CA ASN A 58 -3.78 2.84 0.77
C ASN A 58 -2.69 3.04 1.82
N HIS A 59 -2.84 4.04 2.69
CA HIS A 59 -1.89 4.21 3.79
C HIS A 59 -1.94 3.03 4.75
N LEU A 60 -3.13 2.53 5.05
CA LEU A 60 -3.26 1.38 5.93
C LEU A 60 -2.70 0.12 5.29
N TYR A 61 -2.93 -0.06 4.00
CA TYR A 61 -2.36 -1.19 3.28
C TYR A 61 -0.83 -1.09 3.27
N LEU A 62 -0.31 0.11 3.06
CA LEU A 62 1.14 0.29 3.04
C LEU A 62 1.75 -0.08 4.38
N ALA A 63 1.09 0.28 5.48
CA ALA A 63 1.58 -0.10 6.81
C ALA A 63 1.64 -1.62 6.93
N GLU A 64 0.63 -2.34 6.43
CA GLU A 64 0.64 -3.79 6.51
C GLU A 64 1.75 -4.40 5.66
N VAL A 65 1.94 -3.87 4.46
CA VAL A 65 3.00 -4.37 3.59
C VAL A 65 4.37 -4.14 4.24
N CYS A 66 4.58 -2.96 4.81
CA CYS A 66 5.85 -2.65 5.46
C CYS A 66 6.08 -3.57 6.66
N ARG A 67 5.04 -3.87 7.42
CA ARG A 67 5.14 -4.79 8.54
C ARG A 67 5.57 -6.18 8.08
N LEU A 68 4.95 -6.66 6.99
CA LEU A 68 5.30 -7.98 6.46
C LEU A 68 6.73 -8.02 5.94
N ILE A 69 7.16 -6.95 5.27
CA ILE A 69 8.54 -6.87 4.80
C ILE A 69 9.48 -6.92 6.01
N GLY A 70 9.18 -6.16 7.05
CA GLY A 70 10.01 -6.16 8.23
C GLY A 70 10.10 -7.52 8.88
N GLU A 71 8.99 -8.26 8.92
CA GLU A 71 9.00 -9.61 9.46
C GLU A 71 9.89 -10.54 8.63
N ARG A 72 9.81 -10.41 7.31
CA ARG A 72 10.64 -11.26 6.46
C ARG A 72 12.12 -10.97 6.67
N LEU A 73 12.46 -9.70 6.77
CA LEU A 73 13.86 -9.33 6.98
C LEU A 73 14.37 -9.79 8.34
N SER A 74 13.53 -9.72 9.35
CA SER A 74 13.94 -10.17 10.68
C SER A 74 14.05 -11.67 10.77
N HIS A 75 13.49 -12.39 9.79
CA HIS A 75 13.62 -13.85 9.76
C HIS A 75 14.72 -14.28 8.79
N GLY A 76 15.55 -13.36 8.33
CA GLY A 76 16.74 -13.75 7.59
C GLY A 76 16.65 -13.72 6.07
N ASP A 77 15.64 -13.05 5.53
CA ASP A 77 15.49 -12.98 4.07
C ASP A 77 16.38 -11.89 3.47
N PHE A 78 17.56 -11.72 4.04
CA PHE A 78 18.40 -10.62 3.63
C PHE A 78 19.02 -10.78 2.26
N ASN A 79 19.12 -12.00 1.78
CA ASN A 79 19.79 -12.19 0.54
C ASN A 79 18.94 -11.81 -0.63
N ASP A 80 17.80 -11.20 -0.36
CA ASP A 80 17.11 -10.75 -1.45
C ASP A 80 17.55 -9.46 -1.66
N GLU A 81 18.04 -9.04 -2.15
CA GLU A 81 18.42 -8.03 -2.47
C GLU A 81 18.12 -6.87 -2.09
N PHE A 82 18.64 -6.31 -1.46
CA PHE A 82 18.64 -4.98 -1.26
C PHE A 82 19.57 -4.34 -2.22
#